data_0347714e95cde870c97b70345918a4ac
#
_entry.id   0347714e95cde870c97b70345918a4ac
#
_cell.length_a   1.000
_cell.length_b   1.000
_cell.length_c   1.000
_cell.angle_alpha   90.00
_cell.angle_beta   90.00
_cell.angle_gamma   90.00
#
_symmetry.space_group_name_H-M   'P 1'
#
loop_
_entity.id
_entity.type
_entity.pdbx_description
1 polymer ?
#
loop_
_entity_poly.entity_id
_entity_poly.type
_entity_poly.pdbx_seq_one_letter_code
_entity_poly.pdbx_strand_id
1 'polypeptide(L)'
;MDKSEVKNEIAERVEALSAFERDVLKIIMKEYISDINEALQIVEYGDYTIWSGKSMADVAETIAEECGYLDSVPDKMRYYIDYEKWGRDLDLEGTFLEGNGFFVEVF
;
A
#
# COMPACT_ATOMS: atom_id res chain seq x y z
N MET A 1 -24.41 23.35 -4.52
CA MET A 1 -24.55 22.04 -3.88
C MET A 1 -24.53 22.19 -2.37
N ASP A 2 -25.52 21.65 -1.70
CA ASP A 2 -25.63 21.68 -0.24
C ASP A 2 -24.56 20.78 0.40
N LYS A 3 -24.05 21.18 1.57
CA LYS A 3 -23.07 20.40 2.32
C LYS A 3 -23.59 19.01 2.72
N SER A 4 -24.90 18.89 2.97
CA SER A 4 -25.53 17.61 3.31
C SER A 4 -25.52 16.65 2.12
N GLU A 5 -25.71 17.13 0.90
CA GLU A 5 -25.66 16.30 -0.31
C GLU A 5 -24.25 15.76 -0.56
N VAL A 6 -23.24 16.59 -0.37
CA VAL A 6 -21.82 16.18 -0.49
C VAL A 6 -21.48 15.12 0.55
N LYS A 7 -21.89 15.30 1.79
CA LYS A 7 -21.66 14.31 2.86
C LYS A 7 -22.35 12.98 2.57
N ASN A 8 -23.60 13.02 2.05
CA ASN A 8 -24.33 11.80 1.70
C ASN A 8 -23.67 11.06 0.54
N GLU A 9 -23.18 11.78 -0.46
CA GLU A 9 -22.47 11.20 -1.59
C GLU A 9 -21.19 10.50 -1.14
N ILE A 10 -20.40 11.14 -0.26
CA ILE A 10 -19.19 10.56 0.29
C ILE A 10 -19.53 9.31 1.11
N ALA A 11 -20.55 9.39 1.97
CA ALA A 11 -20.99 8.24 2.78
C ALA A 11 -21.39 7.05 1.91
N GLU A 12 -22.12 7.29 0.82
CA GLU A 12 -22.52 6.25 -0.12
C GLU A 12 -21.31 5.61 -0.80
N ARG A 13 -20.32 6.41 -1.19
CA ARG A 13 -19.09 5.90 -1.81
C ARG A 13 -18.30 5.05 -0.83
N VAL A 14 -18.21 5.45 0.44
CA VAL A 14 -17.54 4.67 1.48
C VAL A 14 -18.28 3.36 1.74
N GLU A 15 -19.59 3.39 1.81
CA GLU A 15 -20.40 2.20 2.00
C GLU A 15 -20.30 1.20 0.85
N ALA A 16 -20.05 1.68 -0.35
CA ALA A 16 -19.85 0.83 -1.54
C ALA A 16 -18.52 0.09 -1.52
N LEU A 17 -17.56 0.50 -0.70
CA LEU A 17 -16.27 -0.17 -0.56
C LEU A 17 -16.42 -1.47 0.23
N SER A 18 -15.56 -2.45 -0.06
CA SER A 18 -15.43 -3.64 0.77
C SER A 18 -14.83 -3.28 2.14
N ALA A 19 -14.93 -4.20 3.11
CA ALA A 19 -14.33 -3.99 4.43
C ALA A 19 -12.83 -3.72 4.33
N PHE A 20 -12.12 -4.48 3.49
CA PHE A 20 -10.69 -4.30 3.27
C PHE A 20 -10.38 -2.94 2.62
N GLU A 21 -11.14 -2.55 1.61
CA GLU A 21 -10.98 -1.25 0.96
C GLU A 21 -11.20 -0.09 1.93
N ARG A 22 -12.13 -0.24 2.88
CA ARG A 22 -12.33 0.77 3.94
C ARG A 22 -11.10 0.85 4.86
N ASP A 23 -10.47 -0.28 5.16
CA ASP A 23 -9.24 -0.30 5.95
C ASP A 23 -8.11 0.40 5.21
N VAL A 24 -7.98 0.16 3.91
CA VAL A 24 -7.00 0.85 3.05
C VAL A 24 -7.27 2.36 3.04
N LEU A 25 -8.53 2.76 2.92
CA LEU A 25 -8.93 4.16 2.96
C LEU A 25 -8.49 4.83 4.27
N LYS A 26 -8.71 4.17 5.40
CA LYS A 26 -8.30 4.69 6.72
C LYS A 26 -6.79 4.86 6.82
N ILE A 27 -6.03 3.91 6.31
CA ILE A 27 -4.56 3.96 6.30
C ILE A 27 -4.09 5.13 5.43
N ILE A 28 -4.65 5.29 4.25
CA ILE A 28 -4.30 6.38 3.32
C ILE A 28 -4.60 7.73 3.97
N MET A 29 -5.75 7.88 4.61
CA MET A 29 -6.13 9.13 5.27
C MET A 29 -5.27 9.45 6.48
N LYS A 30 -4.84 8.44 7.21
CA LYS A 30 -4.00 8.63 8.40
C LYS A 30 -2.56 8.96 8.05
N GLU A 31 -1.99 8.28 7.05
CA GLU A 31 -0.54 8.28 6.80
C GLU A 31 -0.12 9.04 5.53
N TYR A 32 -1.05 9.33 4.63
CA TYR A 32 -0.71 9.89 3.32
C TYR A 32 -1.45 11.20 3.00
N ILE A 33 -2.76 11.17 2.92
CA ILE A 33 -3.57 12.34 2.59
C ILE A 33 -4.87 12.34 3.37
N SER A 34 -5.14 13.42 4.09
CA SER A 34 -6.31 13.52 4.97
C SER A 34 -7.59 13.92 4.24
N ASP A 35 -7.51 14.40 3.00
CA ASP A 35 -8.69 14.75 2.21
C ASP A 35 -9.44 13.50 1.77
N ILE A 36 -10.69 13.35 2.22
CA ILE A 36 -11.48 12.15 1.95
C ILE A 36 -11.77 11.94 0.47
N ASN A 37 -11.97 13.01 -0.30
CA ASN A 37 -12.24 12.89 -1.74
C ASN A 37 -11.04 12.32 -2.48
N GLU A 38 -9.85 12.83 -2.19
CA GLU A 38 -8.61 12.38 -2.81
C GLU A 38 -8.29 10.96 -2.39
N ALA A 39 -8.44 10.64 -1.11
CA ALA A 39 -8.22 9.28 -0.60
C ALA A 39 -9.19 8.28 -1.23
N LEU A 40 -10.47 8.63 -1.33
CA LEU A 40 -11.49 7.79 -1.99
C LEU A 40 -11.16 7.54 -3.45
N GLN A 41 -10.67 8.54 -4.16
CA GLN A 41 -10.27 8.37 -5.57
C GLN A 41 -9.15 7.35 -5.71
N ILE A 42 -8.15 7.39 -4.83
CA ILE A 42 -7.06 6.42 -4.83
C ILE A 42 -7.61 4.99 -4.67
N VAL A 43 -8.52 4.79 -3.72
CA VAL A 43 -9.11 3.47 -3.46
C VAL A 43 -10.01 3.04 -4.61
N GLU A 44 -10.89 3.93 -5.09
CA GLU A 44 -11.85 3.63 -6.16
C GLU A 44 -11.17 3.30 -7.48
N TYR A 45 -10.10 4.01 -7.82
CA TYR A 45 -9.34 3.78 -9.06
C TYR A 45 -8.31 2.67 -8.92
N GLY A 46 -8.08 2.17 -7.70
CA GLY A 46 -7.08 1.13 -7.46
C GLY A 46 -5.65 1.59 -7.69
N ASP A 47 -5.36 2.87 -7.43
CA ASP A 47 -4.03 3.46 -7.62
C ASP A 47 -3.09 3.11 -6.45
N TYR A 48 -3.09 1.86 -6.07
CA TYR A 48 -2.26 1.33 -4.99
C TYR A 48 -2.01 -0.16 -5.20
N THR A 49 -1.00 -0.69 -4.53
CA THR A 49 -0.70 -2.12 -4.50
C THR A 49 -0.60 -2.56 -3.04
N ILE A 50 -1.10 -3.76 -2.75
CA ILE A 50 -1.01 -4.36 -1.43
C ILE A 50 0.13 -5.38 -1.41
N TRP A 51 1.02 -5.22 -0.45
CA TRP A 51 2.12 -6.15 -0.21
C TRP A 51 1.94 -6.78 1.17
N SER A 52 1.79 -8.09 1.24
CA SER A 52 1.71 -8.81 2.51
C SER A 52 3.08 -8.81 3.18
N GLY A 53 3.10 -8.61 4.50
CA GLY A 53 4.32 -8.63 5.28
C GLY A 53 4.19 -7.83 6.56
N LYS A 54 5.04 -8.14 7.52
CA LYS A 54 5.06 -7.45 8.82
C LYS A 54 6.09 -6.33 8.85
N SER A 55 7.01 -6.31 7.88
CA SER A 55 8.09 -5.34 7.79
C SER A 55 8.39 -5.02 6.34
N MET A 56 9.11 -3.93 6.10
CA MET A 56 9.57 -3.60 4.74
C MET A 56 10.59 -4.62 4.22
N ALA A 57 11.30 -5.34 5.09
CA ALA A 57 12.16 -6.44 4.67
C ALA A 57 11.34 -7.56 4.02
N ASP A 58 10.19 -7.91 4.60
CA ASP A 58 9.26 -8.88 4.02
C ASP A 58 8.73 -8.41 2.67
N VAL A 59 8.39 -7.14 2.57
CA VAL A 59 7.92 -6.54 1.31
C VAL A 59 9.01 -6.61 0.24
N ALA A 60 10.25 -6.27 0.60
CA ALA A 60 11.39 -6.33 -0.33
C ALA A 60 11.60 -7.76 -0.85
N GLU A 61 11.53 -8.76 0.02
CA GLU A 61 11.65 -10.17 -0.36
C GLU A 61 10.55 -10.56 -1.35
N THR A 62 9.31 -10.18 -1.08
CA THR A 62 8.18 -10.47 -1.96
C THR A 62 8.34 -9.79 -3.32
N ILE A 63 8.73 -8.52 -3.34
CA ILE A 63 8.99 -7.79 -4.58
C ILE A 63 10.09 -8.46 -5.39
N ALA A 64 11.18 -8.85 -4.73
CA ALA A 64 12.30 -9.51 -5.38
C ALA A 64 11.87 -10.81 -6.07
N GLU A 65 11.04 -11.61 -5.40
CA GLU A 65 10.54 -12.87 -5.93
C GLU A 65 9.51 -12.66 -7.06
N GLU A 66 8.53 -11.81 -6.85
CA GLU A 66 7.43 -11.59 -7.82
C GLU A 66 7.89 -10.84 -9.07
N CYS A 67 8.85 -9.92 -8.93
CA CYS A 67 9.36 -9.16 -10.07
C CYS A 67 10.50 -9.86 -10.80
N GLY A 68 10.89 -11.07 -10.37
CA GLY A 68 11.92 -11.86 -11.03
C GLY A 68 13.34 -11.34 -10.83
N TYR A 69 13.58 -10.48 -9.87
CA TYR A 69 14.91 -9.92 -9.61
C TYR A 69 15.93 -10.98 -9.16
N LEU A 70 15.45 -12.12 -8.66
CA LEU A 70 16.31 -13.21 -8.19
C LEU A 70 16.55 -14.30 -9.23
N ASP A 71 15.95 -14.22 -10.41
CA ASP A 71 15.99 -15.28 -11.43
C ASP A 71 17.41 -15.58 -11.90
N SER A 72 18.27 -14.56 -11.96
CA SER A 72 19.66 -14.71 -12.36
C SER A 72 20.63 -14.85 -11.18
N VAL A 73 20.11 -14.84 -9.95
CA VAL A 73 20.95 -14.96 -8.74
C VAL A 73 21.10 -16.43 -8.37
N PRO A 74 22.35 -16.96 -8.28
CA PRO A 74 22.57 -18.35 -7.83
C PRO A 74 21.99 -18.54 -6.42
N ASP A 75 21.44 -19.73 -6.15
CA ASP A 75 20.82 -20.03 -4.86
C ASP A 75 21.76 -19.77 -3.67
N LYS A 76 23.06 -20.04 -3.83
CA LYS A 76 24.06 -19.79 -2.79
C LYS A 76 24.18 -18.32 -2.43
N MET A 77 23.90 -17.42 -3.37
CA MET A 77 24.04 -15.99 -3.17
C MET A 77 22.80 -15.35 -2.55
N ARG A 78 21.67 -16.05 -2.58
CA ARG A 78 20.41 -15.53 -2.02
C ARG A 78 20.50 -15.30 -0.51
N TYR A 79 21.32 -16.05 0.20
CA TYR A 79 21.55 -15.86 1.63
C TYR A 79 22.23 -14.53 1.97
N TYR A 80 22.90 -13.92 1.00
CA TYR A 80 23.65 -12.68 1.22
C TYR A 80 22.84 -11.44 0.85
N ILE A 81 21.59 -11.61 0.44
CA ILE A 81 20.72 -10.48 0.13
C ILE A 81 20.23 -9.86 1.45
N ASP A 82 20.52 -8.57 1.61
CA ASP A 82 20.08 -7.80 2.78
C ASP A 82 18.71 -7.18 2.52
N TYR A 83 17.65 -7.91 2.85
CA TYR A 83 16.27 -7.42 2.66
C TYR A 83 15.91 -6.28 3.59
N GLU A 84 16.57 -6.16 4.74
CA GLU A 84 16.34 -5.03 5.65
C GLU A 84 16.81 -3.73 5.02
N LYS A 85 18.00 -3.74 4.42
CA LYS A 85 18.55 -2.60 3.71
C LYS A 85 17.70 -2.28 2.47
N TRP A 86 17.34 -3.30 1.70
CA TRP A 86 16.51 -3.14 0.51
C TRP A 86 15.13 -2.56 0.86
N GLY A 87 14.48 -3.09 1.91
CA GLY A 87 13.21 -2.59 2.40
C GLY A 87 13.30 -1.14 2.87
N ARG A 88 14.38 -0.76 3.51
CA ARG A 88 14.62 0.62 3.92
C ARG A 88 14.74 1.55 2.72
N ASP A 89 15.45 1.12 1.69
CA ASP A 89 15.61 1.89 0.46
C ASP A 89 14.26 2.05 -0.27
N LEU A 90 13.45 0.99 -0.33
CA LEU A 90 12.11 1.05 -0.90
C LEU A 90 11.22 2.06 -0.16
N ASP A 91 11.27 2.05 1.16
CA ASP A 91 10.50 2.96 2.00
C ASP A 91 10.91 4.42 1.81
N LEU A 92 12.19 4.66 1.53
CA LEU A 92 12.70 6.01 1.25
C LEU A 92 12.39 6.49 -0.17
N GLU A 93 12.35 5.58 -1.13
CA GLU A 93 12.16 5.90 -2.55
C GLU A 93 10.70 5.96 -2.97
N GLY A 94 9.84 5.19 -2.32
CA GLY A 94 8.42 5.09 -2.64
C GLY A 94 7.53 5.51 -1.49
N THR A 95 6.23 5.30 -1.64
CA THR A 95 5.24 5.58 -0.62
C THR A 95 4.62 4.27 -0.15
N PHE A 96 5.07 3.76 0.98
CA PHE A 96 4.60 2.51 1.60
C PHE A 96 3.97 2.84 2.94
N LEU A 97 2.69 2.51 3.09
CA LEU A 97 1.92 2.79 4.30
C LEU A 97 1.67 1.49 5.06
N GLU A 98 2.02 1.46 6.35
CA GLU A 98 1.88 0.27 7.16
C GLU A 98 0.44 0.02 7.58
N GLY A 99 -0.04 -1.20 7.32
CA GLY A 99 -1.30 -1.71 7.82
C GLY A 99 -1.07 -2.82 8.83
N ASN A 100 -2.09 -3.63 9.07
CA ASN A 100 -1.99 -4.76 9.99
C ASN A 100 -1.60 -6.03 9.22
N GLY A 101 -0.31 -6.30 9.17
CA GLY A 101 0.24 -7.44 8.44
C GLY A 101 0.39 -7.21 6.93
N PHE A 102 0.28 -5.98 6.48
CA PHE A 102 0.45 -5.63 5.08
C PHE A 102 0.91 -4.18 4.93
N PHE A 103 1.35 -3.84 3.73
CA PHE A 103 1.71 -2.47 3.35
C PHE A 103 0.93 -2.05 2.12
N VAL A 104 0.56 -0.78 2.08
CA VAL A 104 -0.11 -0.16 0.93
C VAL A 104 0.93 0.70 0.22
N GLU A 105 1.26 0.33 -1.00
CA GLU A 105 2.12 1.17 -1.86
C GLU A 105 1.19 2.08 -2.68
N VAL A 106 1.32 3.39 -2.52
CA VAL A 106 0.54 4.39 -3.25
C VAL A 106 1.36 4.91 -4.42
N PHE A 107 0.71 4.96 -5.58
CA PHE A 107 1.37 5.43 -6.81
C PHE A 107 1.21 6.92 -7.05
#